data_6e1a79091bc57a550674b88907686a67
#
_entry.id   6e1a79091bc57a550674b88907686a67
#
_cell.length_a   1.000
_cell.length_b   1.000
_cell.length_c   1.000
_cell.angle_alpha   90.00
_cell.angle_beta   90.00
_cell.angle_gamma   90.00
#
_symmetry.space_group_name_H-M   'P 1'
#
loop_
_entity.id
_entity.type
_entity.pdbx_description
1 polymer ?
#
loop_
_entity_poly.entity_id
_entity_poly.type
_entity_poly.pdbx_seq_one_letter_code
_entity_poly.pdbx_strand_id
1 'polypeptide(L)'
;MPHAAGRPASPAQTSGEELANSLTHGLGVGLSIAGLVVMVVAAARHGTARDVVGAAIFGSMLILLYLMSTLYHALRGPKVKLVFKVFDHSAIFLLIAGTYTPFCLSSLGRTRPAWGWTIFGLVWGLAVLGITFKGVFYGRIAKSTLRPPPLDHLHPPIVTPVNPAFVRRMGWISTLIYLAMGWLIVVPILAGLVGGVPVGEILPPRGLYWLFGGGLIYSLGALVYSLEKVRYHHALWHLFVVGGSACHVFAVLFHVIPGKVGP
;
A
#
# COMPACT_ATOMS: atom_id res chain seq x y z
N MET A 1 5.79 33.00 28.91
CA MET A 1 5.89 31.61 28.44
C MET A 1 6.45 31.67 27.04
N PRO A 2 7.59 31.01 26.71
CA PRO A 2 8.15 31.05 25.37
C PRO A 2 7.28 30.21 24.44
N HIS A 3 6.83 30.80 23.33
CA HIS A 3 6.15 30.11 22.24
C HIS A 3 7.01 28.95 21.77
N ALA A 4 6.47 27.72 21.86
CA ALA A 4 7.10 26.54 21.28
C ALA A 4 7.27 26.80 19.76
N ALA A 5 8.50 27.07 19.34
CA ALA A 5 8.86 27.20 17.96
C ALA A 5 8.46 25.89 17.25
N GLY A 6 7.46 25.96 16.37
CA GLY A 6 7.00 24.85 15.58
C GLY A 6 8.19 24.26 14.83
N ARG A 7 8.39 22.92 14.90
CA ARG A 7 9.41 22.25 14.10
C ARG A 7 9.21 22.61 12.64
N PRO A 8 10.29 22.96 11.92
CA PRO A 8 10.21 23.30 10.50
C PRO A 8 9.53 22.16 9.72
N ALA A 9 8.78 22.50 8.68
CA ALA A 9 8.21 21.53 7.75
C ALA A 9 9.34 20.65 7.19
N SER A 10 9.05 19.34 6.98
CA SER A 10 10.02 18.45 6.35
C SER A 10 10.56 19.08 5.07
N PRO A 11 11.89 19.07 4.85
CA PRO A 11 12.47 19.67 3.66
C PRO A 11 11.89 19.01 2.40
N ALA A 12 11.64 19.81 1.36
CA ALA A 12 11.21 19.29 0.07
C ALA A 12 12.27 18.32 -0.47
N GLN A 13 11.84 17.21 -1.06
CA GLN A 13 12.74 16.24 -1.66
C GLN A 13 13.56 16.87 -2.79
N THR A 14 14.85 16.57 -2.83
CA THR A 14 15.77 17.02 -3.89
C THR A 14 15.46 16.31 -5.21
N SER A 15 15.91 16.89 -6.34
CA SER A 15 15.76 16.22 -7.65
C SER A 15 16.40 14.83 -7.70
N GLY A 16 17.50 14.60 -6.96
CA GLY A 16 18.14 13.29 -6.84
C GLY A 16 17.31 12.29 -6.06
N GLU A 17 16.64 12.72 -4.99
CA GLU A 17 15.72 11.87 -4.23
C GLU A 17 14.46 11.52 -5.03
N GLU A 18 13.88 12.48 -5.74
CA GLU A 18 12.74 12.24 -6.64
C GLU A 18 13.11 11.26 -7.77
N LEU A 19 14.30 11.37 -8.33
CA LEU A 19 14.80 10.41 -9.33
C LEU A 19 14.97 9.01 -8.72
N ALA A 20 15.59 8.89 -7.56
CA ALA A 20 15.76 7.61 -6.87
C ALA A 20 14.41 6.97 -6.53
N ASN A 21 13.44 7.76 -6.06
CA ASN A 21 12.08 7.30 -5.77
C ASN A 21 11.38 6.78 -7.05
N SER A 22 11.48 7.53 -8.14
CA SER A 22 10.91 7.15 -9.43
C SER A 22 11.54 5.86 -9.98
N LEU A 23 12.86 5.73 -9.92
CA LEU A 23 13.58 4.55 -10.43
C LEU A 23 13.30 3.28 -9.60
N THR A 24 13.25 3.39 -8.27
CA THR A 24 12.98 2.24 -7.39
C THR A 24 11.59 1.66 -7.63
N HIS A 25 10.55 2.50 -7.72
CA HIS A 25 9.20 2.02 -8.03
C HIS A 25 9.01 1.74 -9.54
N GLY A 26 9.75 2.40 -10.44
CA GLY A 26 9.78 2.05 -11.86
C GLY A 26 10.27 0.60 -12.08
N LEU A 27 11.30 0.18 -11.35
CA LEU A 27 11.71 -1.24 -11.30
C LEU A 27 10.58 -2.12 -10.77
N GLY A 28 9.88 -1.66 -9.73
CA GLY A 28 8.70 -2.34 -9.17
C GLY A 28 7.60 -2.59 -10.20
N VAL A 29 7.37 -1.66 -11.14
CA VAL A 29 6.41 -1.85 -12.25
C VAL A 29 6.80 -3.06 -13.09
N GLY A 30 8.06 -3.12 -13.55
CA GLY A 30 8.56 -4.24 -14.36
C GLY A 30 8.45 -5.58 -13.65
N LEU A 31 8.87 -5.64 -12.38
CA LEU A 31 8.77 -6.84 -11.55
C LEU A 31 7.30 -7.26 -11.32
N SER A 32 6.38 -6.31 -11.17
CA SER A 32 4.96 -6.59 -10.97
C SER A 32 4.28 -7.13 -12.22
N ILE A 33 4.66 -6.64 -13.41
CA ILE A 33 4.17 -7.20 -14.68
C ILE A 33 4.63 -8.65 -14.80
N ALA A 34 5.91 -8.94 -14.57
CA ALA A 34 6.43 -10.30 -14.59
C ALA A 34 5.72 -11.19 -13.55
N GLY A 35 5.57 -10.70 -12.31
CA GLY A 35 4.87 -11.41 -11.24
C GLY A 35 3.41 -11.70 -11.57
N LEU A 36 2.67 -10.73 -12.14
CA LEU A 36 1.30 -10.91 -12.59
C LEU A 36 1.20 -12.04 -13.62
N VAL A 37 2.04 -11.99 -14.68
CA VAL A 37 2.02 -12.99 -15.73
C VAL A 37 2.31 -14.38 -15.17
N VAL A 38 3.35 -14.51 -14.35
CA VAL A 38 3.74 -15.82 -13.76
C VAL A 38 2.64 -16.36 -12.86
N MET A 39 2.08 -15.54 -11.96
CA MET A 39 1.00 -15.97 -11.06
C MET A 39 -0.26 -16.37 -11.83
N VAL A 40 -0.69 -15.58 -12.82
CA VAL A 40 -1.91 -15.88 -13.60
C VAL A 40 -1.71 -17.14 -14.45
N VAL A 41 -0.56 -17.31 -15.11
CA VAL A 41 -0.26 -18.53 -15.88
C VAL A 41 -0.20 -19.77 -14.98
N ALA A 42 0.43 -19.66 -13.80
CA ALA A 42 0.45 -20.75 -12.84
C ALA A 42 -0.96 -21.10 -12.34
N ALA A 43 -1.76 -20.10 -12.01
CA ALA A 43 -3.15 -20.28 -11.56
C ALA A 43 -4.03 -20.88 -12.67
N ALA A 44 -3.86 -20.46 -13.92
CA ALA A 44 -4.61 -21.00 -15.05
C ALA A 44 -4.25 -22.49 -15.34
N ARG A 45 -2.99 -22.86 -15.12
CA ARG A 45 -2.51 -24.24 -15.38
C ARG A 45 -2.82 -25.22 -14.24
N HIS A 46 -2.77 -24.75 -13.00
CA HIS A 46 -2.74 -25.61 -11.81
C HIS A 46 -3.81 -25.29 -10.79
N GLY A 47 -4.51 -24.17 -10.93
CA GLY A 47 -5.49 -23.67 -9.98
C GLY A 47 -6.92 -23.73 -10.50
N THR A 48 -7.77 -22.97 -9.83
CA THR A 48 -9.18 -22.77 -10.15
C THR A 48 -9.43 -21.34 -10.64
N ALA A 49 -10.65 -21.05 -11.10
CA ALA A 49 -11.04 -19.69 -11.46
C ALA A 49 -10.81 -18.66 -10.32
N ARG A 50 -10.98 -19.08 -9.05
CA ARG A 50 -10.70 -18.21 -7.88
C ARG A 50 -9.23 -17.87 -7.76
N ASP A 51 -8.34 -18.82 -8.05
CA ASP A 51 -6.90 -18.61 -8.02
C ASP A 51 -6.47 -17.65 -9.13
N VAL A 52 -7.03 -17.76 -10.33
CA VAL A 52 -6.78 -16.85 -11.46
C VAL A 52 -7.26 -15.44 -11.12
N VAL A 53 -8.49 -15.28 -10.59
CA VAL A 53 -9.03 -13.99 -10.21
C VAL A 53 -8.20 -13.36 -9.09
N GLY A 54 -7.84 -14.14 -8.06
CA GLY A 54 -7.00 -13.68 -6.94
C GLY A 54 -5.64 -13.18 -7.42
N ALA A 55 -4.95 -13.96 -8.26
CA ALA A 55 -3.66 -13.62 -8.85
C ALA A 55 -3.74 -12.37 -9.74
N ALA A 56 -4.79 -12.28 -10.58
CA ALA A 56 -5.00 -11.15 -11.47
C ALA A 56 -5.25 -9.85 -10.69
N ILE A 57 -6.10 -9.87 -9.67
CA ILE A 57 -6.38 -8.70 -8.83
C ILE A 57 -5.11 -8.27 -8.10
N PHE A 58 -4.42 -9.18 -7.42
CA PHE A 58 -3.20 -8.84 -6.68
C PHE A 58 -2.12 -8.25 -7.59
N GLY A 59 -1.80 -8.92 -8.70
CA GLY A 59 -0.80 -8.43 -9.64
C GLY A 59 -1.16 -7.08 -10.27
N SER A 60 -2.45 -6.84 -10.56
CA SER A 60 -2.93 -5.55 -11.07
C SER A 60 -2.78 -4.44 -10.03
N MET A 61 -3.01 -4.71 -8.73
CA MET A 61 -2.84 -3.72 -7.67
C MET A 61 -1.35 -3.41 -7.42
N LEU A 62 -0.46 -4.38 -7.59
CA LEU A 62 0.99 -4.14 -7.57
C LEU A 62 1.40 -3.18 -8.68
N ILE A 63 0.98 -3.45 -9.92
CA ILE A 63 1.28 -2.57 -11.07
C ILE A 63 0.73 -1.17 -10.83
N LEU A 64 -0.51 -1.07 -10.36
CA LEU A 64 -1.16 0.21 -10.09
C LEU A 64 -0.39 1.03 -9.05
N LEU A 65 -0.02 0.41 -7.91
CA LEU A 65 0.75 1.10 -6.88
C LEU A 65 2.07 1.64 -7.44
N TYR A 66 2.88 0.77 -8.03
CA TYR A 66 4.21 1.15 -8.49
C TYR A 66 4.15 2.18 -9.62
N LEU A 67 3.17 2.06 -10.53
CA LEU A 67 2.97 3.02 -11.61
C LEU A 67 2.57 4.40 -11.07
N MET A 68 1.57 4.46 -10.16
CA MET A 68 1.13 5.73 -9.58
C MET A 68 2.24 6.42 -8.80
N SER A 69 3.02 5.66 -8.04
CA SER A 69 4.16 6.19 -7.30
C SER A 69 5.29 6.66 -8.24
N THR A 70 5.64 5.87 -9.26
CA THR A 70 6.61 6.28 -10.28
C THR A 70 6.22 7.60 -10.93
N LEU A 71 4.95 7.73 -11.35
CA LEU A 71 4.43 8.95 -11.96
C LEU A 71 4.41 10.13 -10.99
N TYR A 72 4.06 9.90 -9.72
CA TYR A 72 4.09 10.94 -8.69
C TYR A 72 5.50 11.54 -8.54
N HIS A 73 6.54 10.68 -8.55
CA HIS A 73 7.92 11.14 -8.39
C HIS A 73 8.52 11.69 -9.68
N ALA A 74 8.19 11.13 -10.84
CA ALA A 74 8.74 11.54 -12.13
C ALA A 74 8.15 12.86 -12.65
N LEU A 75 6.85 13.09 -12.45
CA LEU A 75 6.14 14.22 -13.03
C LEU A 75 6.37 15.50 -12.22
N ARG A 76 6.38 16.64 -12.91
CA ARG A 76 6.62 17.97 -12.33
C ARG A 76 5.37 18.84 -12.44
N GLY A 77 5.34 19.88 -11.63
CA GLY A 77 4.24 20.84 -11.59
C GLY A 77 3.26 20.63 -10.43
N PRO A 78 2.81 21.71 -9.77
CA PRO A 78 2.09 21.62 -8.49
C PRO A 78 0.73 20.90 -8.61
N LYS A 79 -0.01 21.12 -9.69
CA LYS A 79 -1.32 20.47 -9.93
C LYS A 79 -1.14 18.97 -10.18
N VAL A 80 -0.18 18.61 -11.05
CA VAL A 80 0.11 17.22 -11.41
C VAL A 80 0.61 16.45 -10.18
N LYS A 81 1.57 17.02 -9.45
CA LYS A 81 2.07 16.43 -8.18
C LYS A 81 0.95 16.17 -7.18
N LEU A 82 -0.01 17.10 -7.04
CA LEU A 82 -1.12 16.92 -6.12
C LEU A 82 -2.04 15.77 -6.54
N VAL A 83 -2.39 15.68 -7.83
CA VAL A 83 -3.24 14.60 -8.36
C VAL A 83 -2.57 13.25 -8.17
N PHE A 84 -1.30 13.11 -8.60
CA PHE A 84 -0.59 11.85 -8.47
C PHE A 84 -0.26 11.50 -7.01
N LYS A 85 -0.12 12.47 -6.11
CA LYS A 85 -0.03 12.22 -4.67
C LYS A 85 -1.29 11.55 -4.12
N VAL A 86 -2.48 11.94 -4.61
CA VAL A 86 -3.74 11.27 -4.21
C VAL A 86 -3.73 9.82 -4.68
N PHE A 87 -3.36 9.57 -5.94
CA PHE A 87 -3.32 8.22 -6.51
C PHE A 87 -2.26 7.35 -5.83
N ASP A 88 -1.05 7.84 -5.65
CA ASP A 88 0.04 7.13 -4.96
C ASP A 88 -0.37 6.67 -3.56
N HIS A 89 -0.90 7.59 -2.72
CA HIS A 89 -1.33 7.24 -1.38
C HIS A 89 -2.61 6.38 -1.34
N SER A 90 -3.49 6.52 -2.32
CA SER A 90 -4.71 5.69 -2.44
C SER A 90 -4.38 4.28 -2.89
N ALA A 91 -3.38 4.12 -3.75
CA ALA A 91 -2.95 2.82 -4.26
C ALA A 91 -2.41 1.90 -3.15
N ILE A 92 -1.91 2.44 -2.03
CA ILE A 92 -1.50 1.63 -0.88
C ILE A 92 -2.70 0.85 -0.30
N PHE A 93 -3.86 1.48 -0.16
CA PHE A 93 -5.08 0.78 0.30
C PHE A 93 -5.48 -0.32 -0.67
N LEU A 94 -5.41 -0.04 -1.98
CA LEU A 94 -5.72 -1.02 -3.01
C LEU A 94 -4.73 -2.18 -3.03
N LEU A 95 -3.43 -1.91 -2.84
CA LEU A 95 -2.43 -2.97 -2.75
C LEU A 95 -2.67 -3.87 -1.54
N ILE A 96 -2.97 -3.30 -0.36
CA ILE A 96 -3.28 -4.11 0.83
C ILE A 96 -4.49 -5.01 0.54
N ALA A 97 -5.61 -4.46 0.06
CA ALA A 97 -6.79 -5.26 -0.27
C ALA A 97 -6.52 -6.31 -1.37
N GLY A 98 -5.76 -5.91 -2.40
CA GLY A 98 -5.31 -6.80 -3.47
C GLY A 98 -4.46 -7.95 -2.98
N THR A 99 -3.54 -7.70 -2.03
CA THR A 99 -2.69 -8.73 -1.42
C THR A 99 -3.52 -9.76 -0.65
N TYR A 100 -4.57 -9.34 0.04
CA TYR A 100 -5.49 -10.25 0.74
C TYR A 100 -6.30 -11.12 -0.20
N THR A 101 -6.61 -10.62 -1.40
CA THR A 101 -7.56 -11.26 -2.33
C THR A 101 -7.25 -12.73 -2.62
N PRO A 102 -6.03 -13.14 -3.04
CA PRO A 102 -5.73 -14.55 -3.28
C PRO A 102 -5.84 -15.42 -2.03
N PHE A 103 -5.46 -14.90 -0.86
CA PHE A 103 -5.62 -15.65 0.40
C PHE A 103 -7.08 -15.82 0.77
N CYS A 104 -7.90 -14.78 0.62
CA CYS A 104 -9.33 -14.83 0.94
C CYS A 104 -10.12 -15.73 0.00
N LEU A 105 -9.87 -15.65 -1.32
CA LEU A 105 -10.62 -16.42 -2.31
C LEU A 105 -10.16 -17.87 -2.40
N SER A 106 -8.86 -18.13 -2.25
CA SER A 106 -8.26 -19.43 -2.44
C SER A 106 -8.05 -20.16 -1.10
N SER A 107 -7.11 -19.74 -0.25
CA SER A 107 -6.77 -20.45 0.98
C SER A 107 -7.93 -20.50 1.97
N LEU A 108 -8.38 -19.35 2.47
CA LEU A 108 -9.52 -19.24 3.37
C LEU A 108 -10.82 -19.65 2.67
N GLY A 109 -10.97 -19.29 1.38
CA GLY A 109 -12.18 -19.59 0.62
C GLY A 109 -12.41 -21.09 0.42
N ARG A 110 -11.36 -21.93 0.46
CA ARG A 110 -11.46 -23.39 0.41
C ARG A 110 -11.68 -24.01 1.79
N THR A 111 -10.98 -23.54 2.80
CA THR A 111 -10.96 -24.15 4.13
C THR A 111 -11.99 -23.54 5.07
N ARG A 112 -12.22 -22.22 4.97
CA ARG A 112 -13.11 -21.45 5.86
C ARG A 112 -13.81 -20.32 5.10
N PRO A 113 -14.81 -20.63 4.24
CA PRO A 113 -15.45 -19.66 3.34
C PRO A 113 -16.00 -18.43 4.06
N ALA A 114 -16.59 -18.58 5.24
CA ALA A 114 -17.13 -17.46 6.01
C ALA A 114 -16.03 -16.45 6.38
N TRP A 115 -14.86 -16.91 6.86
CA TRP A 115 -13.71 -16.06 7.13
C TRP A 115 -13.15 -15.43 5.85
N GLY A 116 -13.05 -16.21 4.77
CA GLY A 116 -12.58 -15.73 3.47
C GLY A 116 -13.39 -14.52 2.99
N TRP A 117 -14.71 -14.64 2.94
CA TRP A 117 -15.60 -13.56 2.51
C TRP A 117 -15.66 -12.38 3.50
N THR A 118 -15.65 -12.64 4.81
CA THR A 118 -15.65 -11.59 5.82
C THR A 118 -14.40 -10.73 5.72
N ILE A 119 -13.20 -11.33 5.67
CA ILE A 119 -11.95 -10.57 5.53
C ILE A 119 -11.87 -9.86 4.18
N PHE A 120 -12.27 -10.51 3.09
CA PHE A 120 -12.36 -9.89 1.77
C PHE A 120 -13.22 -8.62 1.80
N GLY A 121 -14.45 -8.73 2.28
CA GLY A 121 -15.37 -7.57 2.37
C GLY A 121 -14.84 -6.47 3.28
N LEU A 122 -14.23 -6.84 4.42
CA LEU A 122 -13.67 -5.89 5.36
C LEU A 122 -12.49 -5.10 4.76
N VAL A 123 -11.50 -5.78 4.16
CA VAL A 123 -10.31 -5.09 3.61
C VAL A 123 -10.65 -4.24 2.40
N TRP A 124 -11.55 -4.69 1.51
CA TRP A 124 -12.00 -3.89 0.38
C TRP A 124 -12.89 -2.72 0.82
N GLY A 125 -13.76 -2.91 1.82
CA GLY A 125 -14.53 -1.84 2.44
C GLY A 125 -13.64 -0.76 3.07
N LEU A 126 -12.64 -1.18 3.85
CA LEU A 126 -11.64 -0.26 4.41
C LEU A 126 -10.81 0.44 3.32
N ALA A 127 -10.50 -0.24 2.22
CA ALA A 127 -9.80 0.39 1.09
C ALA A 127 -10.65 1.49 0.45
N VAL A 128 -11.93 1.25 0.19
CA VAL A 128 -12.84 2.27 -0.34
C VAL A 128 -12.96 3.48 0.61
N LEU A 129 -13.12 3.23 1.91
CA LEU A 129 -13.17 4.30 2.92
C LEU A 129 -11.86 5.09 2.97
N GLY A 130 -10.72 4.42 2.92
CA GLY A 130 -9.39 5.04 2.95
C GLY A 130 -9.12 5.90 1.70
N ILE A 131 -9.51 5.43 0.51
CA ILE A 131 -9.40 6.18 -0.75
C ILE A 131 -10.30 7.41 -0.71
N THR A 132 -11.56 7.25 -0.27
CA THR A 132 -12.50 8.36 -0.12
C THR A 132 -11.95 9.41 0.84
N PHE A 133 -11.43 8.98 1.99
CA PHE A 133 -10.78 9.85 2.95
C PHE A 133 -9.61 10.63 2.32
N LYS A 134 -8.71 9.95 1.58
CA LYS A 134 -7.58 10.59 0.88
C LYS A 134 -8.04 11.58 -0.18
N GLY A 135 -9.04 11.22 -0.98
CA GLY A 135 -9.62 12.10 -2.01
C GLY A 135 -10.20 13.38 -1.40
N VAL A 136 -11.00 13.27 -0.33
CA VAL A 136 -11.57 14.42 0.37
C VAL A 136 -10.49 15.27 1.04
N PHE A 137 -9.52 14.63 1.72
CA PHE A 137 -8.44 15.33 2.41
C PHE A 137 -7.56 16.13 1.45
N TYR A 138 -7.04 15.51 0.39
CA TYR A 138 -6.23 16.21 -0.59
C TYR A 138 -7.04 17.18 -1.45
N GLY A 139 -8.32 16.90 -1.70
CA GLY A 139 -9.22 17.84 -2.35
C GLY A 139 -9.41 19.14 -1.58
N ARG A 140 -9.46 19.09 -0.24
CA ARG A 140 -9.49 20.28 0.61
C ARG A 140 -8.18 21.05 0.55
N ILE A 141 -7.03 20.36 0.57
CA ILE A 141 -5.71 20.97 0.41
C ILE A 141 -5.63 21.66 -0.97
N ALA A 142 -6.06 21.01 -2.04
CA ALA A 142 -6.06 21.57 -3.39
C ALA A 142 -6.87 22.87 -3.47
N LYS A 143 -8.05 22.90 -2.89
CA LYS A 143 -8.90 24.10 -2.88
C LYS A 143 -8.24 25.27 -2.14
N SER A 144 -7.46 25.00 -1.09
CA SER A 144 -6.78 26.05 -0.32
C SER A 144 -5.51 26.55 -1.00
N THR A 145 -4.77 25.69 -1.72
CA THR A 145 -3.48 26.04 -2.32
C THR A 145 -3.55 26.50 -3.77
N LEU A 146 -4.59 26.07 -4.52
CA LEU A 146 -4.75 26.37 -5.95
C LEU A 146 -5.81 27.45 -6.24
N ARG A 147 -6.40 28.06 -5.23
CA ARG A 147 -7.38 29.12 -5.42
C ARG A 147 -6.65 30.35 -5.96
N PRO A 148 -7.11 30.95 -7.08
CA PRO A 148 -6.54 32.21 -7.54
C PRO A 148 -6.74 33.28 -6.46
N PRO A 149 -5.79 34.21 -6.29
CA PRO A 149 -5.99 35.35 -5.39
C PRO A 149 -7.28 36.08 -5.79
N PRO A 150 -8.06 36.60 -4.82
CA PRO A 150 -9.18 37.47 -5.13
C PRO A 150 -8.69 38.64 -5.98
N LEU A 151 -9.48 39.06 -6.99
CA LEU A 151 -9.17 40.23 -7.83
C LEU A 151 -9.25 41.56 -7.09
N ASP A 152 -9.58 41.52 -5.80
CA ASP A 152 -9.65 42.69 -4.94
C ASP A 152 -8.25 43.05 -4.47
N HIS A 153 -7.71 44.11 -5.06
CA HIS A 153 -6.38 44.67 -4.75
C HIS A 153 -6.28 45.34 -3.38
N LEU A 154 -7.40 45.43 -2.64
CA LEU A 154 -7.48 46.12 -1.35
C LEU A 154 -7.24 45.21 -0.15
N HIS A 155 -7.39 43.89 -0.30
CA HIS A 155 -7.18 42.95 0.81
C HIS A 155 -6.33 41.77 0.34
N PRO A 156 -5.17 41.47 0.97
CA PRO A 156 -4.42 40.27 0.67
C PRO A 156 -5.31 39.06 0.92
N PRO A 157 -5.29 38.05 0.04
CA PRO A 157 -6.09 36.86 0.22
C PRO A 157 -5.72 36.21 1.55
N ILE A 158 -6.69 36.03 2.45
CA ILE A 158 -6.53 35.20 3.65
C ILE A 158 -6.52 33.74 3.16
N VAL A 159 -5.39 33.35 2.55
CA VAL A 159 -5.11 31.94 2.34
C VAL A 159 -4.68 31.40 3.70
N THR A 160 -5.61 30.79 4.43
CA THR A 160 -5.24 30.05 5.64
C THR A 160 -4.35 28.89 5.19
N PRO A 161 -3.03 28.97 5.41
CA PRO A 161 -2.15 27.87 5.05
C PRO A 161 -2.61 26.63 5.81
N VAL A 162 -2.75 25.49 5.11
CA VAL A 162 -3.08 24.24 5.79
C VAL A 162 -1.99 23.97 6.82
N ASN A 163 -2.38 23.84 8.09
CA ASN A 163 -1.45 23.68 9.20
C ASN A 163 -0.50 22.48 8.93
N PRO A 164 0.82 22.68 8.83
CA PRO A 164 1.78 21.60 8.55
C PRO A 164 1.72 20.48 9.59
N ALA A 165 1.45 20.80 10.86
CA ALA A 165 1.29 19.80 11.92
C ALA A 165 0.06 18.91 11.68
N PHE A 166 -1.03 19.47 11.16
CA PHE A 166 -2.21 18.71 10.77
C PHE A 166 -1.93 17.76 9.61
N VAL A 167 -1.23 18.23 8.57
CA VAL A 167 -0.85 17.38 7.41
C VAL A 167 0.02 16.20 7.86
N ARG A 168 1.00 16.47 8.72
CA ARG A 168 1.87 15.42 9.29
C ARG A 168 1.09 14.44 10.14
N ARG A 169 0.20 14.92 11.02
CA ARG A 169 -0.66 14.05 11.84
C ARG A 169 -1.51 13.12 10.98
N MET A 170 -2.08 13.63 9.89
CA MET A 170 -2.87 12.83 8.94
C MET A 170 -2.01 11.81 8.19
N GLY A 171 -0.75 12.12 7.93
CA GLY A 171 0.23 11.17 7.40
C GLY A 171 0.43 9.98 8.36
N TRP A 172 0.72 10.26 9.62
CA TRP A 172 0.89 9.23 10.65
C TRP A 172 -0.35 8.35 10.86
N ILE A 173 -1.54 8.97 10.93
CA ILE A 173 -2.81 8.24 11.05
C ILE A 173 -2.97 7.28 9.87
N SER A 174 -2.66 7.74 8.66
CA SER A 174 -2.74 6.88 7.47
C SER A 174 -1.77 5.70 7.54
N THR A 175 -0.54 5.93 7.98
CA THR A 175 0.46 4.86 8.14
C THR A 175 0.01 3.82 9.16
N LEU A 176 -0.56 4.26 10.29
CA LEU A 176 -1.11 3.34 11.30
C LEU A 176 -2.30 2.53 10.75
N ILE A 177 -3.17 3.14 9.94
CA ILE A 177 -4.28 2.43 9.28
C ILE A 177 -3.74 1.39 8.30
N TYR A 178 -2.72 1.72 7.49
CA TYR A 178 -2.10 0.76 6.57
C TYR A 178 -1.52 -0.43 7.32
N LEU A 179 -0.79 -0.19 8.42
CA LEU A 179 -0.23 -1.25 9.25
C LEU A 179 -1.34 -2.11 9.88
N ALA A 180 -2.36 -1.49 10.46
CA ALA A 180 -3.49 -2.20 11.04
C ALA A 180 -4.22 -3.08 10.01
N MET A 181 -4.48 -2.55 8.81
CA MET A 181 -5.04 -3.32 7.71
C MET A 181 -4.12 -4.46 7.27
N GLY A 182 -2.81 -4.21 7.16
CA GLY A 182 -1.83 -5.22 6.75
C GLY A 182 -1.76 -6.40 7.73
N TRP A 183 -1.88 -6.15 9.02
CA TRP A 183 -1.84 -7.18 10.07
C TRP A 183 -3.20 -7.82 10.39
N LEU A 184 -4.28 -7.44 9.69
CA LEU A 184 -5.61 -7.99 9.93
C LEU A 184 -5.68 -9.51 9.72
N ILE A 185 -4.78 -10.10 8.92
CA ILE A 185 -4.68 -11.56 8.69
C ILE A 185 -4.41 -12.35 9.97
N VAL A 186 -3.84 -11.72 10.97
CA VAL A 186 -3.59 -12.36 12.28
C VAL A 186 -4.90 -12.77 12.96
N VAL A 187 -5.99 -12.01 12.73
CA VAL A 187 -7.29 -12.28 13.36
C VAL A 187 -7.85 -13.67 13.00
N PRO A 188 -8.03 -14.03 11.71
CA PRO A 188 -8.53 -15.36 11.35
C PRO A 188 -7.54 -16.49 11.72
N ILE A 189 -6.23 -16.21 11.75
CA ILE A 189 -5.22 -17.18 12.18
C ILE A 189 -5.38 -17.46 13.68
N LEU A 190 -5.47 -16.44 14.53
CA LEU A 190 -5.68 -16.60 15.97
C LEU A 190 -7.04 -17.24 16.28
N ALA A 191 -8.11 -16.80 15.60
CA ALA A 191 -9.43 -17.41 15.73
C ALA A 191 -9.42 -18.90 15.34
N GLY A 192 -8.62 -19.26 14.32
CA GLY A 192 -8.39 -20.67 13.95
C GLY A 192 -7.72 -21.46 15.07
N LEU A 193 -6.65 -20.93 15.64
CA LEU A 193 -5.92 -21.56 16.76
C LEU A 193 -6.82 -21.78 17.98
N VAL A 194 -7.58 -20.76 18.38
CA VAL A 194 -8.54 -20.85 19.50
C VAL A 194 -9.64 -21.89 19.20
N GLY A 195 -10.07 -22.00 17.93
CA GLY A 195 -11.04 -23.01 17.48
C GLY A 195 -10.46 -24.39 17.24
N GLY A 196 -9.21 -24.67 17.64
CA GLY A 196 -8.55 -25.96 17.50
C GLY A 196 -8.19 -26.35 16.06
N VAL A 197 -8.11 -25.36 15.15
CA VAL A 197 -7.73 -25.61 13.76
C VAL A 197 -6.25 -25.37 13.57
N PRO A 198 -5.49 -26.34 13.07
CA PRO A 198 -4.10 -26.18 12.75
C PRO A 198 -3.90 -25.05 11.72
N VAL A 199 -2.99 -24.12 12.00
CA VAL A 199 -2.71 -22.98 11.08
C VAL A 199 -2.26 -23.46 9.71
N GLY A 200 -1.60 -24.62 9.65
CA GLY A 200 -1.18 -25.28 8.41
C GLY A 200 -2.32 -25.69 7.47
N GLU A 201 -3.55 -25.78 7.96
CA GLU A 201 -4.74 -26.00 7.11
C GLU A 201 -5.16 -24.73 6.35
N ILE A 202 -4.83 -23.55 6.90
CA ILE A 202 -5.11 -22.26 6.26
C ILE A 202 -4.04 -21.95 5.22
N LEU A 203 -2.77 -22.11 5.59
CA LEU A 203 -1.63 -21.91 4.74
C LEU A 203 -0.46 -22.79 5.25
N PRO A 204 0.26 -23.51 4.36
CA PRO A 204 1.41 -24.31 4.76
C PRO A 204 2.45 -23.45 5.52
N PRO A 205 3.22 -24.02 6.46
CA PRO A 205 4.19 -23.26 7.28
C PRO A 205 5.16 -22.41 6.47
N ARG A 206 5.65 -22.90 5.34
CA ARG A 206 6.51 -22.12 4.42
C ARG A 206 5.78 -20.91 3.82
N GLY A 207 4.47 -21.04 3.52
CA GLY A 207 3.65 -19.93 3.06
C GLY A 207 3.45 -18.87 4.13
N LEU A 208 3.32 -19.29 5.40
CA LEU A 208 3.27 -18.37 6.55
C LEU A 208 4.58 -17.59 6.71
N TYR A 209 5.76 -18.22 6.53
CA TYR A 209 7.03 -17.50 6.58
C TYR A 209 7.10 -16.38 5.53
N TRP A 210 6.65 -16.64 4.30
CA TRP A 210 6.58 -15.61 3.27
C TRP A 210 5.57 -14.50 3.61
N LEU A 211 4.39 -14.89 4.10
CA LEU A 211 3.33 -13.95 4.48
C LEU A 211 3.78 -13.01 5.61
N PHE A 212 4.25 -13.58 6.73
CA PHE A 212 4.73 -12.80 7.87
C PHE A 212 6.03 -12.06 7.57
N GLY A 213 6.95 -12.67 6.82
CA GLY A 213 8.17 -12.03 6.35
C GLY A 213 7.88 -10.77 5.55
N GLY A 214 6.94 -10.83 4.61
CA GLY A 214 6.47 -9.67 3.85
C GLY A 214 5.86 -8.59 4.73
N GLY A 215 4.99 -8.96 5.68
CA GLY A 215 4.40 -8.04 6.65
C GLY A 215 5.45 -7.34 7.53
N LEU A 216 6.47 -8.07 7.98
CA LEU A 216 7.59 -7.51 8.76
C LEU A 216 8.43 -6.55 7.90
N ILE A 217 8.74 -6.91 6.66
CA ILE A 217 9.48 -6.04 5.73
C ILE A 217 8.70 -4.74 5.48
N TYR A 218 7.40 -4.78 5.24
CA TYR A 218 6.57 -3.57 5.12
C TYR A 218 6.58 -2.73 6.40
N SER A 219 6.50 -3.38 7.58
CA SER A 219 6.50 -2.68 8.87
C SER A 219 7.83 -2.00 9.15
N LEU A 220 8.96 -2.67 8.87
CA LEU A 220 10.30 -2.09 8.95
C LEU A 220 10.45 -0.92 7.97
N GLY A 221 9.92 -1.07 6.75
CA GLY A 221 9.89 0.01 5.78
C GLY A 221 9.12 1.24 6.31
N ALA A 222 7.96 1.05 6.95
CA ALA A 222 7.22 2.15 7.56
C ALA A 222 8.02 2.88 8.66
N LEU A 223 8.85 2.16 9.41
CA LEU A 223 9.81 2.77 10.35
C LEU A 223 10.87 3.58 9.61
N VAL A 224 11.45 3.06 8.53
CA VAL A 224 12.42 3.78 7.70
C VAL A 224 11.78 5.04 7.09
N TYR A 225 10.54 4.94 6.62
CA TYR A 225 9.78 6.10 6.11
C TYR A 225 9.70 7.23 7.15
N SER A 226 9.63 6.90 8.44
CA SER A 226 9.55 7.87 9.52
C SER A 226 10.85 8.63 9.80
N LEU A 227 11.98 8.19 9.24
CA LEU A 227 13.30 8.77 9.45
C LEU A 227 13.55 9.98 8.52
N GLU A 228 12.67 10.97 8.54
CA GLU A 228 12.67 12.16 7.65
C GLU A 228 14.00 12.92 7.60
N LYS A 229 14.89 12.71 8.58
CA LYS A 229 16.22 13.33 8.63
C LYS A 229 17.28 12.58 7.81
N VAL A 230 17.00 11.34 7.43
CA VAL A 230 17.92 10.50 6.67
C VAL A 230 17.72 10.76 5.18
N ARG A 231 18.81 11.13 4.49
CA ARG A 231 18.77 11.33 3.05
C ARG A 231 18.38 10.04 2.33
N TYR A 232 17.55 10.13 1.30
CA TYR A 232 17.00 8.99 0.54
C TYR A 232 16.16 8.01 1.37
N HIS A 233 15.71 8.34 2.60
CA HIS A 233 14.85 7.47 3.41
C HIS A 233 13.60 7.00 2.66
N HIS A 234 13.04 7.85 1.78
CA HIS A 234 11.86 7.53 1.00
C HIS A 234 12.16 6.49 -0.09
N ALA A 235 13.29 6.62 -0.81
CA ALA A 235 13.72 5.61 -1.78
C ALA A 235 14.05 4.26 -1.09
N LEU A 236 14.63 4.32 0.11
CA LEU A 236 14.85 3.12 0.91
C LEU A 236 13.53 2.48 1.33
N TRP A 237 12.54 3.27 1.76
CA TRP A 237 11.18 2.79 1.99
C TRP A 237 10.60 2.07 0.77
N HIS A 238 10.78 2.61 -0.44
CA HIS A 238 10.35 1.97 -1.69
C HIS A 238 10.96 0.57 -1.88
N LEU A 239 12.24 0.38 -1.54
CA LEU A 239 12.88 -0.94 -1.62
C LEU A 239 12.26 -1.93 -0.62
N PHE A 240 11.90 -1.49 0.60
CA PHE A 240 11.15 -2.32 1.54
C PHE A 240 9.77 -2.69 0.98
N VAL A 241 9.09 -1.77 0.30
CA VAL A 241 7.80 -2.07 -0.34
C VAL A 241 7.97 -3.13 -1.42
N VAL A 242 9.00 -3.02 -2.29
CA VAL A 242 9.31 -4.03 -3.31
C VAL A 242 9.65 -5.38 -2.67
N GLY A 243 10.47 -5.41 -1.63
CA GLY A 243 10.84 -6.63 -0.91
C GLY A 243 9.64 -7.33 -0.25
N GLY A 244 8.78 -6.56 0.42
CA GLY A 244 7.53 -7.08 1.01
C GLY A 244 6.58 -7.63 -0.04
N SER A 245 6.43 -6.92 -1.18
CA SER A 245 5.64 -7.39 -2.32
C SER A 245 6.17 -8.71 -2.89
N ALA A 246 7.50 -8.83 -3.05
CA ALA A 246 8.12 -10.07 -3.53
C ALA A 246 7.81 -11.26 -2.61
N CYS A 247 7.89 -11.06 -1.28
CA CYS A 247 7.51 -12.10 -0.33
C CYS A 247 6.05 -12.55 -0.52
N HIS A 248 5.12 -11.61 -0.69
CA HIS A 248 3.72 -11.93 -0.92
C HIS A 248 3.46 -12.61 -2.29
N VAL A 249 4.18 -12.19 -3.35
CA VAL A 249 4.14 -12.88 -4.65
C VAL A 249 4.60 -14.33 -4.51
N PHE A 250 5.69 -14.59 -3.76
CA PHE A 250 6.16 -15.95 -3.50
C PHE A 250 5.18 -16.75 -2.65
N ALA A 251 4.57 -16.12 -1.62
CA ALA A 251 3.52 -16.77 -0.83
C ALA A 251 2.36 -17.22 -1.72
N VAL A 252 1.89 -16.36 -2.62
CA VAL A 252 0.77 -16.66 -3.53
C VAL A 252 1.17 -17.73 -4.54
N LEU A 253 2.31 -17.55 -5.22
CA LEU A 253 2.75 -18.44 -6.28
C LEU A 253 3.02 -19.87 -5.80
N PHE A 254 3.69 -20.03 -4.66
CA PHE A 254 4.15 -21.34 -4.20
C PHE A 254 3.24 -22.02 -3.17
N HIS A 255 2.35 -21.25 -2.51
CA HIS A 255 1.60 -21.77 -1.37
C HIS A 255 0.09 -21.51 -1.40
N VAL A 256 -0.40 -20.57 -2.22
CA VAL A 256 -1.83 -20.29 -2.39
C VAL A 256 -2.38 -20.95 -3.63
N ILE A 257 -1.68 -20.79 -4.77
CA ILE A 257 -2.05 -21.46 -6.03
C ILE A 257 -1.76 -22.96 -5.88
N PRO A 258 -2.78 -23.85 -5.93
CA PRO A 258 -2.56 -25.27 -5.83
C PRO A 258 -1.88 -25.75 -7.10
N GLY A 259 -0.67 -26.19 -6.99
CA GLY A 259 0.07 -26.74 -8.10
C GLY A 259 1.41 -27.23 -7.60
N LYS A 260 1.83 -28.39 -8.02
CA LYS A 260 3.15 -28.96 -7.78
C LYS A 260 4.24 -28.05 -8.38
N VAL A 261 4.45 -26.90 -7.79
CA VAL A 261 5.68 -26.16 -7.96
C VAL A 261 6.54 -26.56 -6.77
N GLY A 262 7.16 -27.74 -6.92
CA GLY A 262 8.24 -28.30 -6.14
C GLY A 262 8.06 -28.49 -4.63
N PRO A 263 8.80 -29.40 -4.04
CA PRO A 263 8.76 -29.67 -2.60
C PRO A 263 9.25 -28.48 -1.77
#